data_cc8d92fdf9f1f1d65b4aaf8cbfbf45dd
#
_entry.id   cc8d92fdf9f1f1d65b4aaf8cbfbf45dd
#
_cell.length_a   1.000
_cell.length_b   1.000
_cell.length_c   1.000
_cell.angle_alpha   90.00
_cell.angle_beta   90.00
_cell.angle_gamma   90.00
#
_symmetry.space_group_name_H-M   'P 1'
#
loop_
_entity.id
_entity.type
_entity.pdbx_description
1 polymer ?
#
loop_
_entity_poly.entity_id
_entity_poly.type
_entity_poly.pdbx_seq_one_letter_code
_entity_poly.pdbx_strand_id
1 'polypeptide(L)'
;SDLILYTTEDGRSQIKLRAQEQTVWLTQLEMAELFDATKQNISLHLKNLFEDGELDADSVVKESLTTAADGKRYQTLLYNLDAILAVGYRVRSPRGVQFRRWASTILKEYLVKGFVMDDVRLKNPDGRPDYFDEMLARIRDIRASEKRFYQKVRDLFALSSDYDTT
;
A
#
# COMPACT_ATOMS: atom_id res chain seq x y z
N SER A 1 -7.80 14.67 3.29
CA SER A 1 -8.59 13.50 2.88
C SER A 1 -7.77 12.23 3.01
N ASP A 2 -8.41 11.17 3.42
CA ASP A 2 -7.76 9.87 3.60
C ASP A 2 -7.75 9.10 2.28
N LEU A 3 -6.65 8.43 1.99
CA LEU A 3 -6.54 7.53 0.86
C LEU A 3 -6.84 6.10 1.32
N ILE A 4 -7.80 5.45 0.69
CA ILE A 4 -8.10 4.04 0.94
C ILE A 4 -7.08 3.20 0.17
N LEU A 5 -6.19 2.50 0.91
CA LEU A 5 -5.19 1.61 0.33
C LEU A 5 -5.76 0.21 0.07
N TYR A 6 -6.63 -0.24 0.95
CA TYR A 6 -7.19 -1.58 0.91
C TYR A 6 -8.54 -1.60 1.61
N THR A 7 -9.51 -2.31 1.02
CA THR A 7 -10.82 -2.57 1.62
C THR A 7 -11.04 -4.08 1.65
N THR A 8 -11.51 -4.60 2.80
CA THR A 8 -11.87 -6.02 2.89
C THR A 8 -13.02 -6.34 1.92
N GLU A 9 -13.13 -7.60 1.50
CA GLU A 9 -14.14 -8.01 0.50
C GLU A 9 -15.57 -7.73 0.96
N ASP A 10 -15.84 -7.80 2.27
CA ASP A 10 -17.16 -7.46 2.84
C ASP A 10 -17.39 -5.95 3.03
N GLY A 11 -16.38 -5.13 2.74
CA GLY A 11 -16.45 -3.67 2.86
C GLY A 11 -16.42 -3.11 4.28
N ARG A 12 -16.27 -3.94 5.30
CA ARG A 12 -16.37 -3.52 6.69
C ARG A 12 -15.12 -2.88 7.26
N SER A 13 -13.96 -3.21 6.73
CA SER A 13 -12.67 -2.71 7.22
C SER A 13 -11.83 -2.16 6.09
N GLN A 14 -11.05 -1.13 6.39
CA GLN A 14 -10.21 -0.45 5.41
C GLN A 14 -8.86 -0.07 6.02
N ILE A 15 -7.83 -0.11 5.19
CA ILE A 15 -6.55 0.55 5.50
C ILE A 15 -6.58 1.91 4.81
N LYS A 16 -6.52 2.98 5.62
CA LYS A 16 -6.56 4.37 5.14
C LYS A 16 -5.24 5.06 5.43
N LEU A 17 -4.62 5.59 4.38
CA LEU A 17 -3.41 6.41 4.50
C LEU A 17 -3.83 7.84 4.81
N ARG A 18 -3.26 8.42 5.87
CA ARG A 18 -3.44 9.83 6.18
C ARG A 18 -2.48 10.68 5.33
N ALA A 19 -3.04 11.63 4.59
CA ALA A 19 -2.27 12.44 3.64
C ALA A 19 -1.10 13.19 4.29
N GLN A 20 -1.27 13.65 5.53
CA GLN A 20 -0.27 14.46 6.24
C GLN A 20 0.96 13.67 6.67
N GLU A 21 0.80 12.38 6.98
CA GLU A 21 1.87 11.55 7.54
C GLU A 21 2.45 10.55 6.54
N GLN A 22 1.83 10.40 5.38
CA GLN A 22 2.17 9.41 4.34
C GLN A 22 2.24 7.97 4.87
N THR A 23 1.53 7.71 5.95
CA THR A 23 1.42 6.41 6.57
C THR A 23 0.05 6.24 7.20
N VAL A 24 -0.20 5.05 7.71
CA VAL A 24 -1.40 4.72 8.46
C VAL A 24 -0.98 4.20 9.83
N TRP A 25 -1.76 4.52 10.83
CA TRP A 25 -1.54 4.06 12.20
C TRP A 25 -2.80 3.36 12.70
N LEU A 26 -2.66 2.10 13.12
CA LEU A 26 -3.73 1.30 13.69
C LEU A 26 -3.36 0.78 15.05
N THR A 27 -4.37 0.65 15.92
CA THR A 27 -4.25 -0.09 17.19
C THR A 27 -4.26 -1.59 16.91
N GLN A 28 -3.87 -2.38 17.92
CA GLN A 28 -3.99 -3.85 17.82
C GLN A 28 -5.44 -4.29 17.62
N LEU A 29 -6.38 -3.60 18.26
CA LEU A 29 -7.81 -3.92 18.12
C LEU A 29 -8.30 -3.64 16.69
N GLU A 30 -7.89 -2.52 16.11
CA GLU A 30 -8.20 -2.18 14.71
C GLU A 30 -7.60 -3.18 13.73
N MET A 31 -6.38 -3.64 13.98
CA MET A 31 -5.77 -4.72 13.17
C MET A 31 -6.52 -6.05 13.33
N ALA A 32 -6.98 -6.35 14.54
CA ALA A 32 -7.80 -7.55 14.79
C ALA A 32 -9.11 -7.49 13.98
N GLU A 33 -9.76 -6.35 13.93
CA GLU A 33 -10.96 -6.14 13.11
C GLU A 33 -10.65 -6.25 11.60
N LEU A 34 -9.55 -5.65 11.15
CA LEU A 34 -9.12 -5.66 9.75
C LEU A 34 -8.91 -7.10 9.24
N PHE A 35 -8.25 -7.92 10.04
CA PHE A 35 -7.86 -9.28 9.65
C PHE A 35 -8.78 -10.37 10.20
N ASP A 36 -9.88 -9.98 10.86
CA ASP A 36 -10.82 -10.91 11.53
C ASP A 36 -10.07 -11.91 12.41
N ALA A 37 -9.24 -11.40 13.28
CA ALA A 37 -8.44 -12.13 14.24
C ALA A 37 -8.70 -11.59 15.64
N THR A 38 -8.19 -12.28 16.66
CA THR A 38 -8.27 -11.80 18.05
C THR A 38 -7.15 -10.82 18.33
N LYS A 39 -7.35 -9.92 19.29
CA LYS A 39 -6.30 -9.01 19.76
C LYS A 39 -5.08 -9.77 20.26
N GLN A 40 -5.29 -10.90 20.96
CA GLN A 40 -4.24 -11.76 21.46
C GLN A 40 -3.40 -12.35 20.32
N ASN A 41 -4.06 -12.73 19.24
CA ASN A 41 -3.36 -13.27 18.05
C ASN A 41 -2.51 -12.17 17.39
N ILE A 42 -3.04 -10.97 17.23
CA ILE A 42 -2.30 -9.82 16.70
C ILE A 42 -1.09 -9.50 17.60
N SER A 43 -1.31 -9.47 18.92
CA SER A 43 -0.24 -9.21 19.89
C SER A 43 0.88 -10.24 19.79
N LEU A 44 0.54 -11.52 19.61
CA LEU A 44 1.52 -12.59 19.44
C LEU A 44 2.32 -12.43 18.14
N HIS A 45 1.65 -12.10 17.04
CA HIS A 45 2.33 -11.87 15.77
C HIS A 45 3.32 -10.70 15.86
N LEU A 46 2.91 -9.60 16.49
CA LEU A 46 3.77 -8.44 16.70
C LEU A 46 4.99 -8.79 17.56
N LYS A 47 4.77 -9.50 18.65
CA LYS A 47 5.85 -9.96 19.52
C LYS A 47 6.87 -10.78 18.72
N ASN A 48 6.40 -11.74 17.93
CA ASN A 48 7.27 -12.59 17.13
C ASN A 48 8.02 -11.79 16.05
N LEU A 49 7.36 -10.82 15.42
CA LEU A 49 7.99 -9.94 14.43
C LEU A 49 9.13 -9.13 15.02
N PHE A 50 8.97 -8.63 16.25
CA PHE A 50 10.01 -7.88 16.95
C PHE A 50 11.14 -8.81 17.43
N GLU A 51 10.82 -9.96 17.97
CA GLU A 51 11.81 -10.96 18.44
C GLU A 51 12.66 -11.51 17.29
N ASP A 52 12.03 -11.75 16.12
CA ASP A 52 12.73 -12.25 14.93
C ASP A 52 13.57 -11.16 14.24
N GLY A 53 13.48 -9.91 14.67
CA GLY A 53 14.18 -8.79 14.05
C GLY A 53 13.61 -8.35 12.71
N GLU A 54 12.43 -8.85 12.34
CA GLU A 54 11.76 -8.46 11.09
C GLU A 54 11.24 -7.02 11.14
N LEU A 55 10.81 -6.57 12.32
CA LEU A 55 10.41 -5.21 12.59
C LEU A 55 11.20 -4.62 13.76
N ASP A 56 11.52 -3.33 13.65
CA ASP A 56 12.09 -2.54 14.74
C ASP A 56 10.96 -1.78 15.44
N ALA A 57 10.72 -2.10 16.71
CA ALA A 57 9.64 -1.47 17.49
C ALA A 57 9.75 0.06 17.53
N ASP A 58 10.96 0.61 17.64
CA ASP A 58 11.16 2.06 17.69
C ASP A 58 10.71 2.76 16.41
N SER A 59 10.79 2.07 15.27
CA SER A 59 10.44 2.62 13.97
C SER A 59 8.95 2.49 13.61
N VAL A 60 8.27 1.47 14.15
CA VAL A 60 6.91 1.10 13.69
C VAL A 60 5.83 1.32 14.74
N VAL A 61 6.19 1.63 15.99
CA VAL A 61 5.24 1.83 17.09
C VAL A 61 5.33 3.25 17.60
N LYS A 62 4.18 3.87 17.86
CA LYS A 62 4.13 5.14 18.59
C LYS A 62 3.07 5.08 19.69
N GLU A 63 3.24 5.89 20.72
CA GLU A 63 2.28 6.04 21.78
C GLU A 63 1.35 7.21 21.50
N SER A 64 0.08 7.03 21.79
CA SER A 64 -0.92 8.09 21.70
C SER A 64 -1.76 8.12 22.98
N LEU A 65 -2.06 9.33 23.47
CA LEU A 65 -2.95 9.52 24.59
C LEU A 65 -4.37 9.69 24.07
N THR A 66 -5.27 8.82 24.52
CA THR A 66 -6.69 8.92 24.19
C THR A 66 -7.48 9.18 25.46
N THR A 67 -8.50 10.04 25.36
CA THR A 67 -9.43 10.31 26.44
C THR A 67 -10.66 9.42 26.26
N ALA A 68 -10.90 8.54 27.23
CA ALA A 68 -12.08 7.68 27.21
C ALA A 68 -13.34 8.44 27.69
N ALA A 69 -14.50 7.80 27.53
CA ALA A 69 -15.79 8.36 27.94
C ALA A 69 -15.89 8.67 29.44
N ASP A 70 -15.07 8.02 30.27
CA ASP A 70 -14.96 8.26 31.71
C ASP A 70 -14.08 9.47 32.07
N GLY A 71 -13.54 10.18 31.07
CA GLY A 71 -12.64 11.32 31.27
C GLY A 71 -11.22 10.96 31.58
N LYS A 72 -10.89 9.68 31.74
CA LYS A 72 -9.53 9.22 31.98
C LYS A 72 -8.74 9.16 30.67
N ARG A 73 -7.43 9.48 30.79
CA ARG A 73 -6.49 9.36 29.66
C ARG A 73 -5.85 7.99 29.69
N TYR A 74 -5.91 7.30 28.55
CA TYR A 74 -5.28 6.00 28.37
C TYR A 74 -4.19 6.12 27.32
N GLN A 75 -3.06 5.48 27.57
CA GLN A 75 -2.00 5.34 26.62
C GLN A 75 -2.33 4.19 25.65
N THR A 76 -2.33 4.51 24.37
CA THR A 76 -2.63 3.54 23.31
C THR A 76 -1.43 3.41 22.40
N LEU A 77 -1.04 2.18 22.06
CA LEU A 77 0.01 1.92 21.09
C LEU A 77 -0.59 1.88 19.68
N LEU A 78 0.04 2.58 18.78
CA LEU A 78 -0.30 2.62 17.35
C LEU A 78 0.83 2.02 16.55
N TYR A 79 0.47 1.29 15.50
CA TYR A 79 1.40 0.56 14.63
C TYR A 79 1.26 1.09 13.21
N ASN A 80 2.38 1.31 12.54
CA ASN A 80 2.39 1.92 11.22
C ASN A 80 2.11 0.91 10.10
N LEU A 81 2.14 1.38 8.85
CA LEU A 81 1.86 0.56 7.68
C LEU A 81 2.79 -0.66 7.59
N ASP A 82 4.09 -0.52 7.89
CA ASP A 82 5.04 -1.63 7.85
C ASP A 82 4.61 -2.76 8.79
N ALA A 83 4.19 -2.41 10.00
CA ALA A 83 3.69 -3.39 10.97
C ALA A 83 2.39 -4.03 10.51
N ILE A 84 1.47 -3.25 9.95
CA ILE A 84 0.19 -3.75 9.43
C ILE A 84 0.41 -4.76 8.31
N LEU A 85 1.27 -4.44 7.36
CA LEU A 85 1.60 -5.34 6.25
C LEU A 85 2.25 -6.64 6.76
N ALA A 86 3.21 -6.53 7.68
CA ALA A 86 3.90 -7.70 8.25
C ALA A 86 2.93 -8.63 8.98
N VAL A 87 2.01 -8.08 9.76
CA VAL A 87 0.95 -8.85 10.43
C VAL A 87 0.05 -9.53 9.39
N GLY A 88 -0.33 -8.81 8.35
CA GLY A 88 -1.18 -9.34 7.27
C GLY A 88 -0.56 -10.55 6.56
N TYR A 89 0.76 -10.60 6.45
CA TYR A 89 1.46 -11.75 5.87
C TYR A 89 1.44 -12.98 6.79
N ARG A 90 1.22 -12.82 8.08
CA ARG A 90 1.26 -13.92 9.07
C ARG A 90 -0.12 -14.41 9.48
N VAL A 91 -1.15 -13.59 9.44
CA VAL A 91 -2.50 -13.94 9.89
C VAL A 91 -3.10 -15.00 8.99
N ARG A 92 -3.61 -16.08 9.57
CA ARG A 92 -4.16 -17.25 8.84
C ARG A 92 -5.67 -17.19 8.61
N SER A 93 -6.35 -16.16 9.10
CA SER A 93 -7.79 -16.01 8.90
C SER A 93 -8.16 -15.90 7.41
N PRO A 94 -9.44 -16.12 7.03
CA PRO A 94 -9.89 -15.88 5.66
C PRO A 94 -9.56 -14.47 5.15
N ARG A 95 -9.67 -13.45 6.01
CA ARG A 95 -9.30 -12.08 5.65
C ARG A 95 -7.79 -11.92 5.46
N GLY A 96 -6.97 -12.65 6.22
CA GLY A 96 -5.53 -12.71 6.00
C GLY A 96 -5.20 -13.30 4.62
N VAL A 97 -5.92 -14.34 4.22
CA VAL A 97 -5.79 -14.94 2.88
C VAL A 97 -6.16 -13.92 1.79
N GLN A 98 -7.28 -13.23 1.96
CA GLN A 98 -7.73 -12.19 1.02
C GLN A 98 -6.70 -11.06 0.88
N PHE A 99 -6.14 -10.62 2.00
CA PHE A 99 -5.11 -9.60 2.04
C PHE A 99 -3.86 -10.03 1.27
N ARG A 100 -3.36 -11.24 1.53
CA ARG A 100 -2.18 -11.78 0.84
C ARG A 100 -2.44 -11.96 -0.67
N ARG A 101 -3.65 -12.36 -1.04
CA ARG A 101 -4.04 -12.48 -2.45
C ARG A 101 -4.01 -11.12 -3.15
N TRP A 102 -4.56 -10.10 -2.49
CA TRP A 102 -4.50 -8.72 -2.98
C TRP A 102 -3.05 -8.24 -3.15
N ALA A 103 -2.22 -8.41 -2.12
CA ALA A 103 -0.81 -8.03 -2.16
C ALA A 103 -0.05 -8.80 -3.25
N SER A 104 -0.29 -10.09 -3.38
CA SER A 104 0.34 -10.95 -4.40
C SER A 104 -0.05 -10.55 -5.82
N THR A 105 -1.29 -10.10 -6.03
CA THR A 105 -1.74 -9.61 -7.33
C THR A 105 -0.94 -8.37 -7.75
N ILE A 106 -0.72 -7.44 -6.84
CA ILE A 106 0.07 -6.24 -7.09
C ILE A 106 1.54 -6.60 -7.34
N LEU A 107 2.11 -7.45 -6.50
CA LEU A 107 3.50 -7.88 -6.64
C LEU A 107 3.72 -8.62 -7.96
N LYS A 108 2.80 -9.50 -8.34
CA LYS A 108 2.87 -10.24 -9.61
C LYS A 108 2.84 -9.28 -10.80
N GLU A 109 1.99 -8.28 -10.78
CA GLU A 109 1.93 -7.27 -11.84
C GLU A 109 3.28 -6.56 -11.99
N TYR A 110 3.88 -6.14 -10.87
CA TYR A 110 5.20 -5.52 -10.87
C TYR A 110 6.26 -6.47 -11.43
N LEU A 111 6.28 -7.73 -10.98
CA LEU A 111 7.30 -8.70 -11.40
C LEU A 111 7.19 -9.04 -12.89
N VAL A 112 5.96 -9.09 -13.42
CA VAL A 112 5.72 -9.43 -14.84
C VAL A 112 5.97 -8.24 -15.75
N LYS A 113 5.48 -7.06 -15.37
CA LYS A 113 5.49 -5.87 -16.24
C LYS A 113 6.64 -4.91 -15.95
N GLY A 114 7.23 -4.95 -14.76
CA GLY A 114 8.23 -3.99 -14.30
C GLY A 114 7.65 -2.69 -13.76
N PHE A 115 6.32 -2.59 -13.64
CA PHE A 115 5.67 -1.43 -13.05
C PHE A 115 4.29 -1.80 -12.51
N VAL A 116 3.79 -0.98 -11.58
CA VAL A 116 2.41 -0.97 -11.08
C VAL A 116 1.97 0.48 -10.99
N MET A 117 0.74 0.77 -11.44
CA MET A 117 0.20 2.13 -11.39
C MET A 117 -1.25 2.11 -10.90
N ASP A 118 -1.56 3.04 -10.02
CA ASP A 118 -2.94 3.40 -9.68
C ASP A 118 -3.34 4.62 -10.52
N ASP A 119 -3.90 4.36 -11.69
CA ASP A 119 -4.24 5.39 -12.67
C ASP A 119 -5.23 6.41 -12.14
N VAL A 120 -6.24 5.93 -11.42
CA VAL A 120 -7.29 6.79 -10.85
C VAL A 120 -6.70 7.77 -9.85
N ARG A 121 -5.86 7.27 -8.93
CA ARG A 121 -5.21 8.07 -7.91
C ARG A 121 -4.23 9.07 -8.52
N LEU A 122 -3.46 8.67 -9.53
CA LEU A 122 -2.50 9.54 -10.19
C LEU A 122 -3.18 10.68 -10.97
N LYS A 123 -4.36 10.41 -11.53
CA LYS A 123 -5.15 11.44 -12.23
C LYS A 123 -5.84 12.40 -11.27
N ASN A 124 -6.23 11.96 -10.08
CA ASN A 124 -7.03 12.72 -9.13
C ASN A 124 -6.45 12.61 -7.72
N PRO A 125 -5.41 13.40 -7.38
CA PRO A 125 -4.75 13.30 -6.08
C PRO A 125 -5.62 13.78 -4.90
N ASP A 126 -6.64 14.62 -5.09
CA ASP A 126 -7.61 15.09 -4.07
C ASP A 126 -6.94 15.64 -2.80
N GLY A 127 -5.93 16.50 -2.94
CA GLY A 127 -5.20 17.08 -1.81
C GLY A 127 -4.23 16.12 -1.11
N ARG A 128 -4.08 14.90 -1.62
CA ARG A 128 -3.06 13.95 -1.20
C ARG A 128 -1.71 14.29 -1.83
N PRO A 129 -0.59 13.77 -1.31
CA PRO A 129 0.70 13.95 -1.98
C PRO A 129 0.61 13.55 -3.44
N ASP A 130 1.05 14.44 -4.32
CA ASP A 130 0.95 14.25 -5.76
C ASP A 130 2.27 13.70 -6.31
N TYR A 131 2.25 12.44 -6.72
CA TYR A 131 3.40 11.76 -7.31
C TYR A 131 3.42 11.81 -8.84
N PHE A 132 2.51 12.58 -9.45
CA PHE A 132 2.42 12.68 -10.91
C PHE A 132 3.71 13.22 -11.53
N ASP A 133 4.32 14.24 -10.92
CA ASP A 133 5.59 14.80 -11.40
C ASP A 133 6.75 13.81 -11.30
N GLU A 134 6.80 13.03 -10.21
CA GLU A 134 7.79 11.95 -10.07
C GLU A 134 7.62 10.91 -11.17
N MET A 135 6.39 10.48 -11.42
CA MET A 135 6.07 9.55 -12.50
C MET A 135 6.49 10.09 -13.85
N LEU A 136 6.18 11.36 -14.15
CA LEU A 136 6.59 12.00 -15.40
C LEU A 136 8.10 12.05 -15.57
N ALA A 137 8.84 12.38 -14.51
CA ALA A 137 10.31 12.40 -14.53
C ALA A 137 10.87 11.01 -14.86
N ARG A 138 10.33 9.96 -14.26
CA ARG A 138 10.73 8.57 -14.54
C ARG A 138 10.40 8.17 -15.97
N ILE A 139 9.22 8.54 -16.48
CA ILE A 139 8.84 8.28 -17.89
C ILE A 139 9.79 8.99 -18.84
N ARG A 140 10.17 10.24 -18.55
CA ARG A 140 11.16 10.99 -19.36
C ARG A 140 12.50 10.30 -19.39
N ASP A 141 12.99 9.81 -18.24
CA ASP A 141 14.24 9.07 -18.17
C ASP A 141 14.21 7.77 -18.99
N ILE A 142 13.10 7.04 -18.94
CA ILE A 142 12.91 5.82 -19.75
C ILE A 142 12.87 6.17 -21.23
N ARG A 143 12.18 7.23 -21.62
CA ARG A 143 12.10 7.72 -23.00
C ARG A 143 13.42 8.27 -23.50
N ALA A 144 14.20 8.88 -22.62
CA ALA A 144 15.53 9.40 -22.94
C ALA A 144 16.56 8.30 -23.20
N SER A 145 16.22 7.02 -22.94
CA SER A 145 16.91 5.89 -23.54
C SER A 145 16.66 5.94 -25.06
N GLU A 146 17.43 6.75 -25.72
CA GLU A 146 17.26 7.22 -27.09
C GLU A 146 16.99 6.08 -28.07
N LYS A 147 17.76 5.00 -27.96
CA LYS A 147 17.67 3.83 -28.82
C LYS A 147 16.28 3.16 -28.76
N ARG A 148 15.71 3.04 -27.57
CA ARG A 148 14.40 2.39 -27.38
C ARG A 148 13.25 3.25 -27.87
N PHE A 149 13.32 4.54 -27.64
CA PHE A 149 12.33 5.49 -28.09
C PHE A 149 12.21 5.51 -29.60
N TYR A 150 13.32 5.65 -30.31
CA TYR A 150 13.33 5.66 -31.78
C TYR A 150 12.85 4.34 -32.37
N GLN A 151 13.23 3.22 -31.78
CA GLN A 151 12.76 1.92 -32.23
C GLN A 151 11.24 1.79 -32.14
N LYS A 152 10.64 2.24 -31.04
CA LYS A 152 9.18 2.23 -30.86
C LYS A 152 8.47 3.19 -31.82
N VAL A 153 9.03 4.35 -32.07
CA VAL A 153 8.51 5.29 -33.05
C VAL A 153 8.54 4.68 -34.45
N ARG A 154 9.63 4.02 -34.81
CA ARG A 154 9.75 3.32 -36.11
C ARG A 154 8.71 2.22 -36.25
N ASP A 155 8.48 1.42 -35.20
CA ASP A 155 7.48 0.37 -35.20
C ASP A 155 6.08 0.93 -35.44
N LEU A 156 5.76 2.06 -34.80
CA LEU A 156 4.47 2.74 -34.98
C LEU A 156 4.32 3.29 -36.41
N PHE A 157 5.37 3.88 -36.99
CA PHE A 157 5.35 4.35 -38.36
C PHE A 157 5.24 3.19 -39.37
N ALA A 158 5.89 2.08 -39.12
CA ALA A 158 5.76 0.88 -39.98
C ALA A 158 4.32 0.36 -40.02
N LEU A 159 3.66 0.33 -38.85
CA LEU A 159 2.23 -0.04 -38.77
C LEU A 159 1.33 0.94 -39.50
N SER A 160 1.63 2.23 -39.44
CA SER A 160 0.86 3.30 -40.08
C SER A 160 1.06 3.29 -41.61
N SER A 161 2.27 2.98 -42.12
CA SER A 161 2.53 2.90 -43.57
C SER A 161 1.91 1.66 -44.23
N ASP A 162 1.72 0.58 -43.50
CA ASP A 162 0.98 -0.59 -43.99
C ASP A 162 -0.53 -0.32 -44.15
N TYR A 163 -1.03 0.70 -43.48
CA TYR A 163 -2.43 1.13 -43.58
C TYR A 163 -2.70 2.02 -44.79
N ASP A 164 -1.67 2.74 -45.28
CA ASP A 164 -1.79 3.68 -46.40
C ASP A 164 -1.57 3.07 -47.78
N THR A 165 -1.28 1.78 -47.86
CA THR A 165 -1.01 1.08 -49.11
C THR A 165 -2.23 0.31 -49.69
N THR A 166 -3.39 0.56 -49.15
CA THR A 166 -4.67 0.14 -49.69
C THR A 166 -5.52 1.33 -50.10
#